data_9ef15cdb5a64db6d3b5c8896cbe29680
#
_entry.id   9ef15cdb5a64db6d3b5c8896cbe29680
#
_cell.length_a   1.000
_cell.length_b   1.000
_cell.length_c   1.000
_cell.angle_alpha   90.00
_cell.angle_beta   90.00
_cell.angle_gamma   90.00
#
_symmetry.space_group_name_H-M   'P 1'
#
loop_
_entity.id
_entity.type
_entity.pdbx_description
1 polymer ?
#
loop_
_entity_poly.entity_id
_entity_poly.type
_entity_poly.pdbx_seq_one_letter_code
_entity_poly.pdbx_strand_id
1 'polypeptide(L)'
;MSTNLTPTTSGSAIVAALEAAYADVRARHPELPEVVFVTGTGIMGRTTKWGHFWKDRWVEAREGAAVDTDALAAGRRPEVFIAGERLAQGAEQVLETILHESAHALAVVRGVKATSRGGRYHNRRYLALAEELGMCPPGPADKVFGWSHTCLTDATRERYATTIARLQDGITVYLESPEAAAAQTPKRTGKSRNLLRAACGCPEPRVIRASRKVLESDPVICGRCMAPFTADED
;
A
#
# COMPACT_ATOMS: atom_id res chain seq x y z
N MET A 1 -24.45 26.26 5.79
CA MET A 1 -23.61 26.40 6.98
C MET A 1 -22.78 25.16 7.11
N SER A 2 -21.49 25.20 6.68
CA SER A 2 -20.57 24.06 6.86
C SER A 2 -20.13 24.04 8.32
N THR A 3 -20.58 23.07 9.07
CA THR A 3 -20.03 22.77 10.40
C THR A 3 -18.63 22.21 10.20
N ASN A 4 -17.61 23.01 10.47
CA ASN A 4 -16.23 22.54 10.60
C ASN A 4 -16.18 21.60 11.82
N LEU A 5 -16.38 20.29 11.58
CA LEU A 5 -16.13 19.27 12.60
C LEU A 5 -14.62 19.22 12.82
N THR A 6 -14.16 19.74 13.94
CA THR A 6 -12.77 19.57 14.37
C THR A 6 -12.50 18.05 14.53
N PRO A 7 -11.50 17.48 13.86
CA PRO A 7 -11.18 16.07 14.03
C PRO A 7 -10.90 15.76 15.51
N THR A 8 -11.61 14.81 16.08
CA THR A 8 -11.50 14.45 17.50
C THR A 8 -10.55 13.28 17.75
N THR A 9 -10.15 12.56 16.67
CA THR A 9 -9.25 11.40 16.75
C THR A 9 -8.16 11.49 15.69
N SER A 10 -7.04 10.80 15.93
CA SER A 10 -5.91 10.76 14.97
C SER A 10 -6.32 10.28 13.59
N GLY A 11 -7.17 9.25 13.50
CA GLY A 11 -7.64 8.72 12.21
C GLY A 11 -8.45 9.75 11.42
N SER A 12 -9.37 10.45 12.06
CA SER A 12 -10.15 11.51 11.39
C SER A 12 -9.29 12.72 11.04
N ALA A 13 -8.27 13.05 11.84
CA ALA A 13 -7.32 14.13 11.53
C ALA A 13 -6.51 13.82 10.26
N ILE A 14 -6.01 12.59 10.13
CA ILE A 14 -5.28 12.14 8.93
C ILE A 14 -6.18 12.22 7.69
N VAL A 15 -7.38 11.63 7.74
CA VAL A 15 -8.28 11.63 6.58
C VAL A 15 -8.65 13.06 6.20
N ALA A 16 -8.99 13.92 7.16
CA ALA A 16 -9.31 15.33 6.90
C ALA A 16 -8.11 16.08 6.26
N ALA A 17 -6.88 15.81 6.69
CA ALA A 17 -5.68 16.41 6.10
C ALA A 17 -5.45 15.95 4.66
N LEU A 18 -5.65 14.65 4.36
CA LEU A 18 -5.55 14.09 3.01
C LEU A 18 -6.63 14.68 2.08
N GLU A 19 -7.88 14.76 2.54
CA GLU A 19 -8.99 15.37 1.80
C GLU A 19 -8.73 16.86 1.53
N ALA A 20 -8.24 17.61 2.52
CA ALA A 20 -7.89 19.02 2.35
C ALA A 20 -6.73 19.21 1.35
N ALA A 21 -5.72 18.35 1.40
CA ALA A 21 -4.61 18.38 0.45
C ALA A 21 -5.09 18.09 -0.98
N TYR A 22 -5.95 17.11 -1.15
CA TYR A 22 -6.54 16.80 -2.46
C TYR A 22 -7.47 17.90 -2.96
N ALA A 23 -8.20 18.57 -2.07
CA ALA A 23 -9.01 19.73 -2.43
C ALA A 23 -8.17 20.88 -2.99
N ASP A 24 -6.97 21.12 -2.43
CA ASP A 24 -6.03 22.11 -2.98
C ASP A 24 -5.50 21.70 -4.38
N VAL A 25 -5.30 20.40 -4.61
CA VAL A 25 -4.94 19.88 -5.94
C VAL A 25 -6.10 20.07 -6.91
N ARG A 26 -7.32 19.71 -6.51
CA ARG A 26 -8.54 19.92 -7.33
C ARG A 26 -8.84 21.39 -7.64
N ALA A 27 -8.54 22.30 -6.71
CA ALA A 27 -8.70 23.72 -6.97
C ALA A 27 -7.86 24.23 -8.16
N ARG A 28 -6.74 23.54 -8.46
CA ARG A 28 -5.87 23.83 -9.60
C ARG A 28 -6.17 22.99 -10.83
N HIS A 29 -6.74 21.81 -10.61
CA HIS A 29 -7.09 20.81 -11.62
C HIS A 29 -8.57 20.41 -11.45
N PRO A 30 -9.53 21.28 -11.79
CA PRO A 30 -10.95 21.11 -11.46
C PRO A 30 -11.61 19.91 -12.15
N GLU A 31 -10.97 19.32 -13.15
CA GLU A 31 -11.41 18.09 -13.80
C GLU A 31 -11.17 16.81 -12.96
N LEU A 32 -10.34 16.89 -11.89
CA LEU A 32 -10.14 15.78 -10.99
C LEU A 32 -11.45 15.42 -10.28
N PRO A 33 -11.82 14.14 -10.22
CA PRO A 33 -13.06 13.69 -9.58
C PRO A 33 -13.00 13.87 -8.06
N GLU A 34 -14.15 13.86 -7.42
CA GLU A 34 -14.20 13.62 -5.98
C GLU A 34 -13.81 12.18 -5.69
N VAL A 35 -13.06 11.97 -4.63
CA VAL A 35 -12.54 10.65 -4.25
C VAL A 35 -12.86 10.34 -2.79
N VAL A 36 -12.84 9.06 -2.44
CA VAL A 36 -12.86 8.59 -1.05
C VAL A 36 -11.43 8.25 -0.66
N PHE A 37 -10.90 8.88 0.39
CA PHE A 37 -9.60 8.54 0.94
C PHE A 37 -9.69 7.35 1.88
N VAL A 38 -8.73 6.43 1.72
CA VAL A 38 -8.56 5.26 2.57
C VAL A 38 -7.11 5.17 3.01
N THR A 39 -6.88 4.85 4.27
CA THR A 39 -5.55 4.58 4.81
C THR A 39 -5.51 3.18 5.44
N GLY A 40 -4.37 2.54 5.36
CA GLY A 40 -4.16 1.21 5.93
C GLY A 40 -2.76 0.71 5.61
N THR A 41 -2.47 -0.56 5.83
CA THR A 41 -1.16 -1.09 5.45
C THR A 41 -1.02 -1.17 3.93
N GLY A 42 0.10 -0.68 3.43
CA GLY A 42 0.51 -0.83 2.04
C GLY A 42 1.29 -2.12 1.77
N ILE A 43 1.56 -2.91 2.80
CA ILE A 43 2.36 -4.13 2.69
C ILE A 43 1.56 -5.24 2.05
N MET A 44 2.01 -5.71 0.91
CA MET A 44 1.43 -6.80 0.14
C MET A 44 2.47 -7.92 -0.04
N GLY A 45 2.56 -8.81 0.93
CA GLY A 45 3.56 -9.87 0.94
C GLY A 45 4.98 -9.30 1.09
N ARG A 46 5.77 -9.29 0.00
CA ARG A 46 7.16 -8.80 0.00
C ARG A 46 7.31 -7.41 -0.64
N THR A 47 6.22 -6.76 -1.00
CA THR A 47 6.21 -5.45 -1.65
C THR A 47 5.40 -4.46 -0.84
N THR A 48 5.78 -3.19 -0.88
CA THR A 48 5.02 -2.09 -0.28
C THR A 48 4.41 -1.25 -1.40
N LYS A 49 3.12 -1.03 -1.31
CA LYS A 49 2.38 -0.15 -2.19
C LYS A 49 2.09 1.15 -1.45
N TRP A 50 2.69 2.25 -1.88
CA TRP A 50 2.59 3.54 -1.19
C TRP A 50 1.23 4.22 -1.35
N GLY A 51 0.58 4.00 -2.51
CA GLY A 51 -0.75 4.50 -2.81
C GLY A 51 -1.39 3.74 -3.95
N HIS A 52 -2.66 3.99 -4.21
CA HIS A 52 -3.33 3.64 -5.45
C HIS A 52 -4.57 4.51 -5.70
N PHE A 53 -4.86 4.73 -6.97
CA PHE A 53 -6.13 5.22 -7.45
C PHE A 53 -6.94 4.05 -8.02
N TRP A 54 -8.21 3.93 -7.59
CA TRP A 54 -9.14 2.93 -8.09
C TRP A 54 -10.43 3.61 -8.52
N LYS A 55 -10.68 3.66 -9.81
CA LYS A 55 -11.93 4.19 -10.36
C LYS A 55 -13.13 3.33 -9.92
N ASP A 56 -14.28 3.93 -9.79
CA ASP A 56 -15.56 3.26 -9.59
C ASP A 56 -15.59 2.27 -8.39
N ARG A 57 -14.92 2.61 -7.28
CA ARG A 57 -14.78 1.73 -6.12
C ARG A 57 -15.97 1.79 -5.16
N TRP A 58 -16.42 3.00 -4.84
CA TRP A 58 -17.43 3.27 -3.82
C TRP A 58 -18.79 3.52 -4.45
N VAL A 59 -19.85 2.95 -3.86
CA VAL A 59 -21.23 3.15 -4.28
C VAL A 59 -21.87 4.16 -3.32
N GLU A 60 -22.56 5.17 -3.86
CA GLU A 60 -23.29 6.11 -3.03
C GLU A 60 -24.47 5.41 -2.34
N ALA A 61 -24.56 5.58 -1.01
CA ALA A 61 -25.73 5.14 -0.27
C ALA A 61 -26.94 5.99 -0.67
N ARG A 62 -28.03 5.34 -1.11
CA ARG A 62 -29.31 6.00 -1.36
C ARG A 62 -30.28 5.64 -0.25
N GLU A 63 -30.98 6.64 0.26
CA GLU A 63 -32.03 6.45 1.27
C GLU A 63 -33.12 5.50 0.71
N GLY A 64 -33.38 4.37 1.38
CA GLY A 64 -34.44 3.42 1.03
C GLY A 64 -34.12 2.43 -0.10
N ALA A 65 -32.92 2.40 -0.66
CA ALA A 65 -32.57 1.45 -1.72
C ALA A 65 -32.04 0.13 -1.14
N ALA A 66 -32.74 -0.97 -1.38
CA ALA A 66 -32.12 -2.29 -1.44
C ALA A 66 -30.99 -2.23 -2.47
N VAL A 67 -29.90 -2.97 -2.24
CA VAL A 67 -28.75 -3.04 -3.17
C VAL A 67 -29.25 -3.63 -4.49
N ASP A 68 -29.66 -2.76 -5.42
CA ASP A 68 -30.05 -3.14 -6.76
C ASP A 68 -28.78 -3.16 -7.63
N THR A 69 -28.46 -4.32 -8.16
CA THR A 69 -27.28 -4.53 -9.00
C THR A 69 -27.30 -3.72 -10.29
N ASP A 70 -28.47 -3.33 -10.80
CA ASP A 70 -28.62 -2.55 -12.03
C ASP A 70 -28.46 -1.03 -11.78
N ALA A 71 -28.67 -0.57 -10.55
CA ALA A 71 -28.38 0.81 -10.12
C ALA A 71 -26.87 1.09 -9.96
N LEU A 72 -26.01 0.09 -10.11
CA LEU A 72 -24.56 0.18 -9.93
C LEU A 72 -23.84 1.00 -11.02
N ALA A 73 -24.50 1.37 -12.10
CA ALA A 73 -23.89 2.12 -13.20
C ALA A 73 -23.85 3.65 -12.96
N ALA A 74 -24.67 4.20 -12.04
CA ALA A 74 -24.76 5.62 -11.77
C ALA A 74 -24.38 5.94 -10.33
N GLY A 75 -23.28 6.64 -10.12
CA GLY A 75 -22.89 7.17 -8.80
C GLY A 75 -21.81 6.37 -8.07
N ARG A 76 -20.80 5.87 -8.79
CA ARG A 76 -19.61 5.31 -8.16
C ARG A 76 -18.56 6.39 -7.98
N ARG A 77 -17.92 6.41 -6.79
CA ARG A 77 -16.80 7.29 -6.50
C ARG A 77 -15.48 6.53 -6.54
N PRO A 78 -14.43 7.14 -7.08
CA PRO A 78 -13.11 6.56 -7.02
C PRO A 78 -12.53 6.60 -5.61
N GLU A 79 -11.54 5.74 -5.38
CA GLU A 79 -10.76 5.64 -4.16
C GLU A 79 -9.35 6.12 -4.40
N VAL A 80 -8.82 6.88 -3.46
CA VAL A 80 -7.37 7.10 -3.30
C VAL A 80 -6.94 6.47 -1.99
N PHE A 81 -6.07 5.50 -2.07
CA PHE A 81 -5.45 4.86 -0.92
C PHE A 81 -4.08 5.47 -0.68
N ILE A 82 -3.77 5.78 0.58
CA ILE A 82 -2.44 6.20 1.04
C ILE A 82 -2.00 5.22 2.12
N ALA A 83 -0.84 4.58 1.93
CA ALA A 83 -0.30 3.65 2.90
C ALA A 83 0.05 4.35 4.22
N GLY A 84 -0.28 3.74 5.34
CA GLY A 84 0.09 4.25 6.67
C GLY A 84 1.60 4.32 6.86
N GLU A 85 2.36 3.45 6.21
CA GLU A 85 3.83 3.47 6.17
C GLU A 85 4.37 4.67 5.35
N ARG A 86 3.56 5.20 4.40
CA ARG A 86 3.91 6.42 3.65
C ARG A 86 3.82 7.66 4.54
N LEU A 87 2.90 7.67 5.49
CA LEU A 87 2.75 8.76 6.46
C LEU A 87 4.04 8.94 7.30
N ALA A 88 4.75 7.84 7.59
CA ALA A 88 6.03 7.86 8.31
C ALA A 88 7.15 8.60 7.56
N GLN A 89 7.04 8.77 6.25
CA GLN A 89 8.04 9.42 5.43
C GLN A 89 7.87 10.95 5.40
N GLY A 90 6.76 11.46 5.90
CA GLY A 90 6.49 12.89 6.03
C GLY A 90 5.53 13.46 4.99
N ALA A 91 5.13 14.70 5.22
CA ALA A 91 4.07 15.37 4.46
C ALA A 91 4.38 15.57 2.98
N GLU A 92 5.64 15.85 2.61
CA GLU A 92 6.03 16.00 1.20
C GLU A 92 5.83 14.70 0.43
N GLN A 93 6.25 13.58 0.99
CA GLN A 93 6.12 12.26 0.38
C GLN A 93 4.66 11.81 0.29
N VAL A 94 3.83 12.24 1.24
CA VAL A 94 2.38 12.03 1.17
C VAL A 94 1.78 12.85 0.02
N LEU A 95 2.16 14.12 -0.12
CA LEU A 95 1.73 14.95 -1.25
C LEU A 95 2.21 14.40 -2.59
N GLU A 96 3.45 13.89 -2.69
CA GLU A 96 3.92 13.19 -3.88
C GLU A 96 3.00 12.03 -4.26
N THR A 97 2.57 11.24 -3.27
CA THR A 97 1.65 10.12 -3.53
C THR A 97 0.28 10.63 -3.96
N ILE A 98 -0.24 11.69 -3.34
CA ILE A 98 -1.52 12.31 -3.76
C ILE A 98 -1.43 12.78 -5.22
N LEU A 99 -0.36 13.46 -5.62
CA LEU A 99 -0.18 13.92 -7.00
C LEU A 99 0.03 12.76 -7.98
N HIS A 100 0.74 11.70 -7.56
CA HIS A 100 0.89 10.47 -8.34
C HIS A 100 -0.46 9.83 -8.64
N GLU A 101 -1.31 9.67 -7.63
CA GLU A 101 -2.65 9.09 -7.79
C GLU A 101 -3.59 10.06 -8.54
N SER A 102 -3.37 11.37 -8.41
CA SER A 102 -4.08 12.37 -9.21
C SER A 102 -3.74 12.27 -10.71
N ALA A 103 -2.50 11.92 -11.07
CA ALA A 103 -2.13 11.65 -12.47
C ALA A 103 -2.89 10.43 -13.03
N HIS A 104 -3.12 9.40 -12.21
CA HIS A 104 -3.98 8.29 -12.60
C HIS A 104 -5.44 8.70 -12.74
N ALA A 105 -5.94 9.57 -11.86
CA ALA A 105 -7.29 10.11 -11.94
C ALA A 105 -7.48 10.94 -13.23
N LEU A 106 -6.54 11.84 -13.56
CA LEU A 106 -6.55 12.60 -14.83
C LEU A 106 -6.53 11.69 -16.05
N ALA A 107 -5.72 10.62 -16.00
CA ALA A 107 -5.66 9.64 -17.08
C ALA A 107 -7.03 8.99 -17.33
N VAL A 108 -7.77 8.65 -16.27
CA VAL A 108 -9.11 8.08 -16.38
C VAL A 108 -10.10 9.10 -16.93
N VAL A 109 -10.13 10.32 -16.39
CA VAL A 109 -11.04 11.38 -16.81
C VAL A 109 -10.83 11.73 -18.30
N ARG A 110 -9.56 11.79 -18.74
CA ARG A 110 -9.20 12.13 -20.13
C ARG A 110 -9.20 10.92 -21.08
N GLY A 111 -9.54 9.72 -20.62
CA GLY A 111 -9.48 8.51 -21.45
C GLY A 111 -8.07 8.15 -21.91
N VAL A 112 -7.03 8.55 -21.18
CA VAL A 112 -5.62 8.34 -21.55
C VAL A 112 -5.11 7.01 -20.98
N LYS A 113 -4.60 6.12 -21.83
CA LYS A 113 -3.92 4.90 -21.36
C LYS A 113 -2.52 5.25 -20.86
N ALA A 114 -2.42 5.61 -19.58
CA ALA A 114 -1.19 6.05 -18.92
C ALA A 114 -0.31 4.88 -18.41
N THR A 115 -0.86 3.67 -18.27
CA THR A 115 -0.14 2.49 -17.78
C THR A 115 -0.28 1.29 -18.70
N SER A 116 0.61 0.31 -18.53
CA SER A 116 0.61 -0.98 -19.22
C SER A 116 1.05 -2.10 -18.26
N ARG A 117 1.15 -3.35 -18.75
CA ARG A 117 1.55 -4.53 -17.95
C ARG A 117 0.70 -4.69 -16.67
N GLY A 118 -0.63 -4.61 -16.81
CA GLY A 118 -1.54 -4.72 -15.65
C GLY A 118 -1.43 -3.56 -14.67
N GLY A 119 -1.15 -2.34 -15.14
CA GLY A 119 -1.02 -1.14 -14.30
C GLY A 119 0.38 -0.92 -13.71
N ARG A 120 1.31 -1.87 -13.89
CA ARG A 120 2.64 -1.82 -13.28
C ARG A 120 3.58 -0.82 -13.97
N TYR A 121 3.52 -0.71 -15.29
CA TYR A 121 4.43 0.13 -16.07
C TYR A 121 3.78 1.47 -16.40
N HIS A 122 4.34 2.58 -15.90
CA HIS A 122 3.93 3.95 -16.19
C HIS A 122 4.63 4.45 -17.46
N ASN A 123 3.87 4.75 -18.50
CA ASN A 123 4.41 5.14 -19.77
C ASN A 123 4.63 6.66 -19.87
N ARG A 124 5.08 7.16 -21.05
CA ARG A 124 5.32 8.60 -21.26
C ARG A 124 4.06 9.47 -21.12
N ARG A 125 2.86 8.90 -21.36
CA ARG A 125 1.60 9.64 -21.17
C ARG A 125 1.32 9.85 -19.69
N TYR A 126 1.68 8.88 -18.84
CA TYR A 126 1.64 9.07 -17.39
C TYR A 126 2.62 10.18 -16.97
N LEU A 127 3.86 10.15 -17.47
CA LEU A 127 4.85 11.18 -17.16
C LEU A 127 4.33 12.58 -17.48
N ALA A 128 3.75 12.78 -18.66
CA ALA A 128 3.20 14.08 -19.05
C ALA A 128 2.12 14.58 -18.09
N LEU A 129 1.25 13.69 -17.60
CA LEU A 129 0.23 14.03 -16.58
C LEU A 129 0.87 14.33 -15.21
N ALA A 130 1.91 13.61 -14.84
CA ALA A 130 2.65 13.86 -13.62
C ALA A 130 3.40 15.21 -13.66
N GLU A 131 4.01 15.55 -14.81
CA GLU A 131 4.67 16.85 -15.04
C GLU A 131 3.66 18.01 -15.01
N GLU A 132 2.47 17.83 -15.57
CA GLU A 132 1.37 18.80 -15.48
C GLU A 132 0.96 19.09 -14.03
N LEU A 133 0.98 18.08 -13.18
CA LEU A 133 0.73 18.20 -11.74
C LEU A 133 1.93 18.77 -10.94
N GLY A 134 3.04 19.08 -11.62
CA GLY A 134 4.23 19.67 -11.01
C GLY A 134 5.22 18.66 -10.45
N MET A 135 5.17 17.42 -10.92
CA MET A 135 6.17 16.40 -10.58
C MET A 135 7.23 16.30 -11.68
N CYS A 136 8.38 15.76 -11.35
CA CYS A 136 9.46 15.45 -12.30
C CYS A 136 10.04 14.07 -12.01
N PRO A 137 10.56 13.37 -13.04
CA PRO A 137 11.27 12.13 -12.82
C PRO A 137 12.69 12.43 -12.29
N PRO A 138 13.19 11.67 -11.29
CA PRO A 138 14.55 11.85 -10.78
C PRO A 138 15.64 11.33 -11.74
N GLY A 139 15.24 10.66 -12.82
CA GLY A 139 16.14 10.05 -13.79
C GLY A 139 15.41 9.41 -14.95
N PRO A 140 16.07 8.53 -15.73
CA PRO A 140 15.44 7.83 -16.85
C PRO A 140 14.37 6.83 -16.39
N ALA A 141 13.51 6.41 -17.33
CA ALA A 141 12.47 5.43 -17.07
C ALA A 141 13.05 4.10 -16.56
N ASP A 142 12.47 3.56 -15.50
CA ASP A 142 12.77 2.21 -15.02
C ASP A 142 12.31 1.15 -16.04
N LYS A 143 13.07 0.07 -16.20
CA LYS A 143 12.78 -1.00 -17.17
C LYS A 143 11.48 -1.76 -16.86
N VAL A 144 11.12 -1.88 -15.58
CA VAL A 144 9.97 -2.65 -15.10
C VAL A 144 8.78 -1.74 -14.84
N PHE A 145 9.02 -0.58 -14.20
CA PHE A 145 7.98 0.31 -13.67
C PHE A 145 7.79 1.59 -14.51
N GLY A 146 8.68 1.84 -15.49
CA GLY A 146 8.62 3.04 -16.32
C GLY A 146 8.85 4.31 -15.52
N TRP A 147 7.94 5.26 -15.62
CA TRP A 147 7.98 6.56 -14.95
C TRP A 147 7.21 6.59 -13.62
N SER A 148 7.14 5.46 -12.90
CA SER A 148 6.43 5.39 -11.61
C SER A 148 7.09 6.24 -10.51
N HIS A 149 8.41 6.44 -10.58
CA HIS A 149 9.13 7.29 -9.64
C HIS A 149 9.13 8.73 -10.15
N THR A 150 8.38 9.56 -9.47
CA THR A 150 8.33 11.01 -9.68
C THR A 150 8.42 11.70 -8.34
N CYS A 151 9.00 12.88 -8.29
CA CYS A 151 9.14 13.70 -7.09
C CYS A 151 8.61 15.12 -7.34
N LEU A 152 8.35 15.85 -6.27
CA LEU A 152 7.94 17.25 -6.37
C LEU A 152 9.07 18.08 -6.97
N THR A 153 8.73 19.02 -7.88
CA THR A 153 9.65 20.11 -8.24
C THR A 153 9.73 21.12 -7.10
N ASP A 154 10.80 21.93 -7.06
CA ASP A 154 10.90 23.00 -6.05
C ASP A 154 9.75 24.01 -6.16
N ALA A 155 9.36 24.36 -7.39
CA ALA A 155 8.20 25.21 -7.64
C ALA A 155 6.90 24.58 -7.11
N THR A 156 6.78 23.27 -7.11
CA THR A 156 5.61 22.57 -6.56
C THR A 156 5.66 22.54 -5.04
N ARG A 157 6.82 22.36 -4.42
CA ARG A 157 6.98 22.49 -2.96
C ARG A 157 6.58 23.88 -2.48
N GLU A 158 7.04 24.93 -3.14
CA GLU A 158 6.64 26.29 -2.83
C GLU A 158 5.14 26.51 -3.00
N ARG A 159 4.58 26.05 -4.12
CA ARG A 159 3.16 26.16 -4.44
C ARG A 159 2.25 25.51 -3.41
N TYR A 160 2.66 24.37 -2.87
CA TYR A 160 1.90 23.60 -1.90
C TYR A 160 2.45 23.70 -0.47
N ALA A 161 3.28 24.70 -0.16
CA ALA A 161 3.90 24.84 1.17
C ALA A 161 2.86 24.83 2.31
N THR A 162 1.74 25.55 2.16
CA THR A 162 0.64 25.55 3.16
C THR A 162 -0.05 24.19 3.23
N THR A 163 -0.20 23.50 2.11
CA THR A 163 -0.78 22.13 2.06
C THR A 163 0.13 21.13 2.77
N ILE A 164 1.44 21.22 2.54
CA ILE A 164 2.45 20.39 3.20
C ILE A 164 2.43 20.62 4.70
N ALA A 165 2.36 21.89 5.15
CA ALA A 165 2.26 22.22 6.58
C ALA A 165 1.00 21.61 7.21
N ARG A 166 -0.16 21.73 6.56
CA ARG A 166 -1.41 21.12 7.05
C ARG A 166 -1.36 19.60 7.07
N LEU A 167 -0.74 18.96 6.08
CA LEU A 167 -0.50 17.52 6.10
C LEU A 167 0.40 17.14 7.28
N GLN A 168 1.48 17.89 7.54
CA GLN A 168 2.37 17.65 8.66
C GLN A 168 1.65 17.72 10.00
N ASP A 169 0.77 18.71 10.17
CA ASP A 169 -0.02 18.89 11.40
C ASP A 169 -1.08 17.77 11.55
N GLY A 170 -1.64 17.28 10.45
CA GLY A 170 -2.68 16.23 10.45
C GLY A 170 -2.12 14.82 10.60
N ILE A 171 -0.87 14.57 10.22
CA ILE A 171 -0.23 13.26 10.33
C ILE A 171 0.30 13.08 11.76
N THR A 172 -0.56 12.68 12.66
CA THR A 172 -0.21 12.49 14.09
C THR A 172 0.22 11.07 14.43
N VAL A 173 -0.09 10.10 13.59
CA VAL A 173 0.29 8.68 13.70
C VAL A 173 0.55 8.09 12.32
N TYR A 174 1.33 7.00 12.30
CA TYR A 174 1.67 6.28 11.06
C TYR A 174 1.81 4.78 11.34
N LEU A 175 1.86 3.98 10.29
CA LEU A 175 2.24 2.57 10.39
C LEU A 175 3.76 2.43 10.26
N GLU A 176 4.34 1.69 11.17
CA GLU A 176 5.75 1.36 11.12
C GLU A 176 6.00 0.24 10.09
N SER A 177 7.04 0.39 9.27
CA SER A 177 7.39 -0.70 8.34
C SER A 177 7.94 -1.91 9.12
N PRO A 178 7.77 -3.15 8.59
CA PRO A 178 8.32 -4.34 9.24
C PRO A 178 9.83 -4.27 9.44
N GLU A 179 10.55 -3.61 8.53
CA GLU A 179 12.00 -3.42 8.64
C GLU A 179 12.34 -2.48 9.80
N ALA A 180 11.59 -1.38 9.98
CA ALA A 180 11.75 -0.47 11.09
C ALA A 180 11.36 -1.13 12.42
N ALA A 181 10.24 -1.85 12.46
CA ALA A 181 9.79 -2.62 13.61
C ALA A 181 10.80 -3.73 13.99
N ALA A 182 11.38 -4.41 13.00
CA ALA A 182 12.40 -5.43 13.22
C ALA A 182 13.73 -4.84 13.75
N ALA A 183 14.05 -3.60 13.38
CA ALA A 183 15.24 -2.91 13.88
C ALA A 183 15.13 -2.52 15.36
N GLN A 184 13.91 -2.26 15.84
CA GLN A 184 13.63 -1.88 17.23
C GLN A 184 13.42 -3.08 18.16
N THR A 185 13.07 -4.25 17.60
CA THR A 185 13.02 -5.46 18.39
C THR A 185 14.45 -5.92 18.67
N PRO A 186 14.85 -6.09 19.96
CA PRO A 186 16.13 -6.72 20.26
C PRO A 186 16.14 -8.05 19.51
N LYS A 187 17.19 -8.26 18.68
CA LYS A 187 17.36 -9.54 17.97
C LYS A 187 17.15 -10.64 18.99
N ARG A 188 15.94 -11.19 19.02
CA ARG A 188 15.75 -12.45 19.72
C ARG A 188 16.71 -13.39 19.02
N THR A 189 17.81 -13.70 19.71
CA THR A 189 18.64 -14.85 19.43
C THR A 189 17.78 -16.10 19.72
N GLY A 190 16.55 -16.09 19.23
CA GLY A 190 15.71 -17.23 19.15
C GLY A 190 16.38 -18.12 18.11
N LYS A 191 17.04 -19.17 18.59
CA LYS A 191 17.37 -20.32 17.76
C LYS A 191 16.24 -20.47 16.76
N SER A 192 16.56 -20.30 15.47
CA SER A 192 15.71 -20.76 14.38
C SER A 192 14.92 -21.94 14.90
N ARG A 193 13.63 -22.03 14.63
CA ARG A 193 12.89 -23.26 14.90
C ARG A 193 13.59 -24.31 14.06
N ASN A 194 14.64 -24.92 14.62
CA ASN A 194 15.40 -25.97 13.99
C ASN A 194 14.46 -27.17 13.90
N LEU A 195 13.67 -27.18 12.86
CA LEU A 195 13.00 -28.38 12.43
C LEU A 195 14.11 -29.29 11.93
N LEU A 196 14.44 -30.30 12.72
CA LEU A 196 15.38 -31.31 12.34
C LEU A 196 14.80 -32.09 11.15
N ARG A 197 15.64 -32.42 10.20
CA ARG A 197 15.32 -33.40 9.19
C ARG A 197 15.35 -34.75 9.85
N ALA A 198 14.30 -35.55 9.70
CA ALA A 198 14.23 -36.88 10.21
C ALA A 198 13.79 -37.86 9.09
N ALA A 199 14.41 -39.03 9.01
CA ALA A 199 14.13 -40.00 7.99
C ALA A 199 13.67 -41.35 8.58
N CYS A 200 12.84 -42.08 7.87
CA CYS A 200 12.42 -43.42 8.26
C CYS A 200 13.32 -44.53 7.63
N GLY A 201 13.19 -45.77 8.09
CA GLY A 201 13.95 -46.92 7.64
C GLY A 201 13.49 -47.59 6.35
N CYS A 202 12.69 -46.92 5.48
CA CYS A 202 12.32 -47.50 4.18
C CYS A 202 13.53 -47.59 3.22
N PRO A 203 13.56 -48.51 2.25
CA PRO A 203 14.59 -48.53 1.19
C PRO A 203 14.70 -47.18 0.45
N GLU A 204 13.58 -46.52 0.23
CA GLU A 204 13.48 -45.10 -0.14
C GLU A 204 12.96 -44.34 1.06
N PRO A 205 13.83 -43.70 1.87
CA PRO A 205 13.43 -43.08 3.10
C PRO A 205 12.46 -41.90 2.89
N ARG A 206 11.37 -41.91 3.61
CA ARG A 206 10.49 -40.72 3.73
C ARG A 206 11.14 -39.77 4.69
N VAL A 207 11.04 -38.47 4.39
CA VAL A 207 11.62 -37.39 5.18
C VAL A 207 10.52 -36.51 5.72
N ILE A 208 10.61 -36.18 7.03
CA ILE A 208 9.80 -35.17 7.68
C ILE A 208 10.70 -34.09 8.27
N ARG A 209 10.12 -32.96 8.60
CA ARG A 209 10.76 -31.92 9.41
C ARG A 209 9.95 -31.72 10.68
N ALA A 210 10.56 -32.00 11.82
CA ALA A 210 9.92 -31.87 13.14
C ALA A 210 10.86 -31.19 14.12
N SER A 211 10.30 -30.58 15.16
CA SER A 211 11.13 -30.00 16.22
C SER A 211 11.80 -31.13 17.03
N ARG A 212 12.98 -30.86 17.58
CA ARG A 212 13.68 -31.81 18.49
C ARG A 212 12.73 -32.31 19.58
N LYS A 213 11.97 -31.43 20.19
CA LYS A 213 11.01 -31.79 21.23
C LYS A 213 9.99 -32.83 20.75
N VAL A 214 9.46 -32.72 19.54
CA VAL A 214 8.48 -33.68 19.00
C VAL A 214 9.13 -35.05 18.74
N LEU A 215 10.36 -35.09 18.25
CA LEU A 215 11.06 -36.33 17.94
C LEU A 215 11.52 -37.05 19.23
N GLU A 216 11.75 -36.31 20.34
CA GLU A 216 12.21 -36.86 21.64
C GLU A 216 11.04 -37.20 22.56
N SER A 217 9.87 -36.54 22.47
CA SER A 217 8.74 -36.81 23.36
C SER A 217 7.99 -38.08 23.00
N ASP A 218 7.63 -38.21 21.71
CA ASP A 218 6.86 -39.35 21.21
C ASP A 218 7.37 -39.74 19.81
N PRO A 219 7.60 -41.05 19.54
CA PRO A 219 8.12 -41.48 18.28
C PRO A 219 7.10 -41.23 17.15
N VAL A 220 7.47 -40.44 16.15
CA VAL A 220 6.70 -40.30 14.93
C VAL A 220 6.94 -41.52 14.07
N ILE A 221 5.92 -42.32 13.83
CA ILE A 221 6.02 -43.61 13.14
C ILE A 221 5.73 -43.45 11.64
N CYS A 222 6.55 -44.05 10.80
CA CYS A 222 6.29 -44.14 9.39
C CYS A 222 5.20 -45.18 9.11
N GLY A 223 4.07 -44.79 8.56
CA GLY A 223 2.94 -45.67 8.24
C GLY A 223 3.26 -46.74 7.15
N ARG A 224 4.47 -46.76 6.54
CA ARG A 224 4.87 -47.74 5.57
C ARG A 224 5.78 -48.85 6.14
N CYS A 225 6.81 -48.46 6.92
CA CYS A 225 7.76 -49.43 7.47
C CYS A 225 7.55 -49.65 8.99
N MET A 226 6.62 -48.96 9.59
CA MET A 226 6.30 -49.00 11.02
C MET A 226 7.48 -48.65 11.96
N ALA A 227 8.57 -48.11 11.37
CA ALA A 227 9.72 -47.64 12.13
C ALA A 227 9.59 -46.13 12.47
N PRO A 228 10.20 -45.67 13.56
CA PRO A 228 10.23 -44.22 13.89
C PRO A 228 11.07 -43.45 12.89
N PHE A 229 10.73 -42.18 12.73
CA PHE A 229 11.60 -41.21 12.05
C PHE A 229 12.72 -40.82 13.02
N THR A 230 13.96 -40.98 12.57
CA THR A 230 15.17 -40.60 13.32
C THR A 230 15.77 -39.33 12.70
N ALA A 231 16.21 -38.38 13.53
CA ALA A 231 16.91 -37.21 13.06
C ALA A 231 18.30 -37.61 12.53
N ASP A 232 18.74 -36.98 11.43
CA ASP A 232 20.10 -37.05 11.00
C ASP A 232 20.99 -36.43 12.09
N GLU A 233 22.01 -37.15 12.58
CA GLU A 233 23.02 -36.57 13.46
C GLU A 233 23.92 -35.66 12.61
N ASP A 234 24.03 -34.38 13.02
CA ASP A 234 25.01 -33.43 12.46
C ASP A 234 26.41 -33.73 12.93
#